data_b05f162a80eb72e3e8cf36d4ebff7b96
#
_entry.id   b05f162a80eb72e3e8cf36d4ebff7b96
#
_cell.length_a   1.000
_cell.length_b   1.000
_cell.length_c   1.000
_cell.angle_alpha   90.00
_cell.angle_beta   90.00
_cell.angle_gamma   90.00
#
_symmetry.space_group_name_H-M   'P 1'
#
loop_
_entity.id
_entity.type
_entity.pdbx_description
1 polymer ?
#
loop_
_entity_poly.entity_id
_entity_poly.type
_entity_poly.pdbx_seq_one_letter_code
_entity_poly.pdbx_strand_id
1 'polypeptide(L)'
;MWLIVCQILDAIDGPVARRLNVTIHASMIDGHILDLVIDYVSCVVVPIALMIELEVLPPHTQIWIAALMIFTSALWFARTDQETPDVWFNGFPAGWNIVVPTFIILGTDQQIAGLIVVALGLSQLTNIAFPHIVRVRAMRKVTYTATALYLVALTIASATYPTSPSWTHFALYLGPTYLAAIVVWRTWFSQHRIFGQSVISLGADDINC
;
A
#
# COMPACT_ATOMS: atom_id res chain seq x y z
N MET A 1 2.38 2.66 16.96
CA MET A 1 1.14 3.34 17.34
C MET A 1 0.88 4.61 16.52
N TRP A 2 1.75 5.61 16.52
CA TRP A 2 1.55 6.88 15.78
C TRP A 2 1.36 6.72 14.28
N LEU A 3 2.05 5.80 13.60
CA LEU A 3 1.84 5.52 12.18
C LEU A 3 0.40 5.09 11.86
N ILE A 4 -0.22 4.32 12.76
CA ILE A 4 -1.63 3.91 12.61
C ILE A 4 -2.58 5.10 12.81
N VAL A 5 -2.25 5.99 13.75
CA VAL A 5 -3.02 7.23 13.95
C VAL A 5 -2.93 8.11 12.70
N CYS A 6 -1.75 8.29 12.11
CA CYS A 6 -1.59 9.01 10.85
C CYS A 6 -2.43 8.40 9.73
N GLN A 7 -2.45 7.08 9.60
CA GLN A 7 -3.28 6.39 8.59
C GLN A 7 -4.78 6.60 8.80
N ILE A 8 -5.25 6.67 10.05
CA ILE A 8 -6.65 6.94 10.35
C ILE A 8 -6.99 8.41 10.03
N LEU A 9 -6.10 9.34 10.37
CA LEU A 9 -6.29 10.76 10.07
C LEU A 9 -6.34 11.00 8.56
N ASP A 10 -5.43 10.42 7.81
CA ASP A 10 -5.39 10.43 6.35
C ASP A 10 -6.70 9.91 5.73
N ALA A 11 -7.23 8.81 6.22
CA ALA A 11 -8.51 8.29 5.73
C ALA A 11 -9.71 9.22 5.96
N ILE A 12 -9.61 10.16 6.90
CA ILE A 12 -10.70 11.05 7.33
C ILE A 12 -10.56 12.46 6.73
N ASP A 13 -9.35 12.95 6.50
CA ASP A 13 -9.08 14.34 6.13
C ASP A 13 -9.71 14.74 4.79
N GLY A 14 -9.65 13.92 3.76
CA GLY A 14 -10.29 14.17 2.48
C GLY A 14 -11.81 14.37 2.60
N PRO A 15 -12.58 13.46 3.23
CA PRO A 15 -13.99 13.69 3.53
C PRO A 15 -14.27 14.98 4.31
N VAL A 16 -13.44 15.31 5.31
CA VAL A 16 -13.58 16.53 6.11
C VAL A 16 -13.32 17.77 5.27
N ALA A 17 -12.21 17.78 4.50
CA ALA A 17 -11.85 18.91 3.63
C ALA A 17 -12.96 19.21 2.61
N ARG A 18 -13.57 18.19 2.00
CA ARG A 18 -14.72 18.35 1.09
C ARG A 18 -15.95 18.92 1.78
N ARG A 19 -16.27 18.47 2.99
CA ARG A 19 -17.42 19.00 3.76
C ARG A 19 -17.24 20.47 4.18
N LEU A 20 -16.01 20.87 4.46
CA LEU A 20 -15.68 22.22 4.88
C LEU A 20 -15.40 23.17 3.70
N ASN A 21 -15.48 22.70 2.45
CA ASN A 21 -15.16 23.48 1.26
C ASN A 21 -13.81 24.19 1.37
N VAL A 22 -12.78 23.51 1.82
CA VAL A 22 -11.45 24.06 2.11
C VAL A 22 -10.84 24.77 0.90
N THR A 23 -11.09 24.29 -0.32
CA THR A 23 -10.65 24.91 -1.57
C THR A 23 -11.14 26.36 -1.75
N ILE A 24 -12.30 26.69 -1.18
CA ILE A 24 -12.85 28.05 -1.23
C ILE A 24 -12.21 28.94 -0.15
N HIS A 25 -12.02 28.41 1.05
CA HIS A 25 -11.55 29.18 2.20
C HIS A 25 -10.03 29.31 2.28
N ALA A 26 -9.28 28.37 1.71
CA ALA A 26 -7.83 28.33 1.67
C ALA A 26 -7.30 28.23 0.23
N SER A 27 -7.76 29.10 -0.64
CA SER A 27 -7.46 29.08 -2.09
C SER A 27 -5.97 29.25 -2.44
N MET A 28 -5.13 29.68 -1.50
CA MET A 28 -3.67 29.80 -1.67
C MET A 28 -2.90 28.48 -1.46
N ILE A 29 -3.55 27.44 -0.94
CA ILE A 29 -2.95 26.15 -0.66
C ILE A 29 -3.59 25.11 -1.56
N ASP A 30 -2.79 24.44 -2.38
CA ASP A 30 -3.23 23.27 -3.12
C ASP A 30 -3.31 22.08 -2.16
N GLY A 31 -4.55 21.73 -1.78
CA GLY A 31 -4.83 20.65 -0.84
C GLY A 31 -4.36 19.28 -1.34
N HIS A 32 -4.37 19.04 -2.66
CA HIS A 32 -3.89 17.79 -3.23
C HIS A 32 -2.36 17.65 -3.13
N ILE A 33 -1.63 18.74 -3.39
CA ILE A 33 -0.17 18.71 -3.23
C ILE A 33 0.20 18.56 -1.75
N LEU A 34 -0.53 19.23 -0.85
CA LEU A 34 -0.30 19.11 0.59
C LEU A 34 -0.52 17.69 1.07
N ASP A 35 -1.59 17.04 0.65
CA ASP A 35 -1.94 15.65 0.90
C ASP A 35 -0.79 14.70 0.46
N LEU A 36 -0.35 14.82 -0.79
CA LEU A 36 0.78 14.04 -1.31
C LEU A 36 2.08 14.21 -0.50
N VAL A 37 2.35 15.43 -0.02
CA VAL A 37 3.54 15.70 0.80
C VAL A 37 3.41 15.06 2.19
N ILE A 38 2.24 15.18 2.82
CA ILE A 38 1.97 14.58 4.12
C ILE A 38 2.04 13.06 4.03
N ASP A 39 1.43 12.47 3.00
CA ASP A 39 1.46 11.05 2.72
C ASP A 39 2.89 10.54 2.51
N TYR A 40 3.67 11.25 1.70
CA TYR A 40 5.05 10.87 1.47
C TYR A 40 5.87 10.89 2.77
N VAL A 41 5.67 11.87 3.62
CA VAL A 41 6.35 11.94 4.92
C VAL A 41 5.88 10.82 5.84
N SER A 42 4.57 10.63 6.01
CA SER A 42 3.99 9.66 6.96
C SER A 42 4.12 8.21 6.50
N CYS A 43 4.00 7.96 5.19
CA CYS A 43 4.03 6.61 4.64
C CYS A 43 5.44 6.16 4.20
N VAL A 44 6.39 7.08 3.98
CA VAL A 44 7.73 6.74 3.48
C VAL A 44 8.83 7.18 4.45
N VAL A 45 8.95 8.49 4.71
CA VAL A 45 10.09 9.05 5.46
C VAL A 45 10.11 8.54 6.90
N VAL A 46 8.99 8.63 7.61
CA VAL A 46 8.89 8.20 9.02
C VAL A 46 9.10 6.69 9.17
N PRO A 47 8.49 5.80 8.36
CA PRO A 47 8.80 4.37 8.39
C PRO A 47 10.28 4.05 8.15
N ILE A 48 10.93 4.72 7.20
CA ILE A 48 12.37 4.53 6.95
C ILE A 48 13.20 4.92 8.17
N ALA A 49 12.92 6.07 8.78
CA ALA A 49 13.60 6.50 10.00
C ALA A 49 13.47 5.45 11.12
N LEU A 50 12.27 4.88 11.31
CA LEU A 50 12.03 3.80 12.26
C LEU A 50 12.79 2.52 11.92
N MET A 51 12.88 2.14 10.66
CA MET A 51 13.65 0.95 10.24
C MET A 51 15.13 1.09 10.54
N ILE A 52 15.69 2.28 10.35
CA ILE A 52 17.10 2.57 10.65
C ILE A 52 17.33 2.58 12.15
N GLU A 53 16.52 3.31 12.91
CA GLU A 53 16.65 3.46 14.37
C GLU A 53 16.48 2.14 15.12
N LEU A 54 15.59 1.28 14.66
CA LEU A 54 15.28 -0.01 15.28
C LEU A 54 16.04 -1.18 14.65
N GLU A 55 17.02 -0.88 13.81
CA GLU A 55 17.89 -1.88 13.14
C GLU A 55 17.10 -3.02 12.45
N VAL A 56 15.98 -2.68 11.78
CA VAL A 56 15.14 -3.67 11.08
C VAL A 56 15.80 -4.17 9.80
N LEU A 57 16.74 -3.41 9.24
CA LEU A 57 17.48 -3.74 8.01
C LEU A 57 18.92 -4.17 8.31
N PRO A 58 19.56 -4.95 7.42
CA PRO A 58 20.96 -5.33 7.58
C PRO A 58 21.87 -4.08 7.63
N PRO A 59 22.74 -3.92 8.66
CA PRO A 59 23.51 -2.69 8.89
C PRO A 59 24.34 -2.23 7.68
N HIS A 60 24.91 -3.19 6.94
CA HIS A 60 25.79 -2.89 5.79
C HIS A 60 25.05 -2.37 4.55
N THR A 61 23.74 -2.64 4.42
CA THR A 61 22.94 -2.30 3.26
C THR A 61 21.77 -1.35 3.57
N GLN A 62 21.50 -1.08 4.85
CA GLN A 62 20.33 -0.28 5.27
C GLN A 62 20.23 1.08 4.57
N ILE A 63 21.34 1.79 4.38
CA ILE A 63 21.32 3.10 3.72
C ILE A 63 20.95 2.98 2.24
N TRP A 64 21.44 1.96 1.55
CA TRP A 64 21.11 1.73 0.15
C TRP A 64 19.65 1.29 -0.04
N ILE A 65 19.15 0.45 0.88
CA ILE A 65 17.75 0.04 0.89
C ILE A 65 16.84 1.23 1.21
N ALA A 66 17.21 2.07 2.19
CA ALA A 66 16.48 3.30 2.51
C ALA A 66 16.45 4.28 1.33
N ALA A 67 17.59 4.47 0.65
CA ALA A 67 17.66 5.31 -0.56
C ALA A 67 16.78 4.76 -1.69
N LEU A 68 16.76 3.43 -1.89
CA LEU A 68 15.86 2.79 -2.84
C LEU A 68 14.40 3.06 -2.49
N MET A 69 13.99 2.88 -1.23
CA MET A 69 12.62 3.15 -0.77
C MET A 69 12.21 4.60 -1.04
N ILE A 70 13.05 5.56 -0.66
CA ILE A 70 12.81 6.99 -0.89
C ILE A 70 12.59 7.25 -2.37
N PHE A 71 13.53 6.79 -3.21
CA PHE A 71 13.51 7.09 -4.65
C PHE A 71 12.33 6.43 -5.37
N THR A 72 12.12 5.12 -5.14
CA THR A 72 11.02 4.39 -5.80
C THR A 72 9.65 4.89 -5.35
N SER A 73 9.50 5.23 -4.07
CA SER A 73 8.25 5.80 -3.56
C SER A 73 8.00 7.21 -4.10
N ALA A 74 9.02 8.08 -4.21
CA ALA A 74 8.87 9.39 -4.84
C ALA A 74 8.40 9.27 -6.30
N LEU A 75 8.99 8.34 -7.06
CA LEU A 75 8.55 8.08 -8.43
C LEU A 75 7.13 7.52 -8.47
N TRP A 76 6.74 6.64 -7.53
CA TRP A 76 5.39 6.11 -7.46
C TRP A 76 4.37 7.21 -7.18
N PHE A 77 4.63 8.12 -6.22
CA PHE A 77 3.76 9.27 -5.94
C PHE A 77 3.66 10.25 -7.13
N ALA A 78 4.68 10.32 -7.96
CA ALA A 78 4.71 11.17 -9.16
C ALA A 78 4.06 10.51 -10.40
N ARG A 79 3.66 9.24 -10.35
CA ARG A 79 3.04 8.54 -11.49
C ARG A 79 1.68 9.14 -11.84
N THR A 80 1.40 9.24 -13.13
CA THR A 80 0.08 9.65 -13.67
C THR A 80 -0.87 8.46 -13.88
N ASP A 81 -0.33 7.24 -13.86
CA ASP A 81 -1.04 5.98 -14.06
C ASP A 81 -1.10 5.12 -12.79
N GLN A 82 -1.20 5.76 -11.62
CA GLN A 82 -1.21 5.08 -10.31
C GLN A 82 -2.34 4.04 -10.17
N GLU A 83 -3.52 4.34 -10.73
CA GLU A 83 -4.69 3.46 -10.66
C GLU A 83 -5.08 2.95 -12.06
N THR A 84 -5.45 1.68 -12.13
CA THR A 84 -6.08 1.10 -13.33
C THR A 84 -7.56 1.46 -13.39
N PRO A 85 -8.24 1.35 -14.56
CA PRO A 85 -9.67 1.64 -14.69
C PRO A 85 -10.59 0.79 -13.78
N ASP A 86 -10.14 -0.38 -13.38
CA ASP A 86 -10.84 -1.28 -12.45
C ASP A 86 -10.39 -1.11 -10.99
N VAL A 87 -9.71 0.00 -10.68
CA VAL A 87 -9.36 0.47 -9.33
C VAL A 87 -8.35 -0.44 -8.62
N TRP A 88 -7.29 -0.81 -9.33
CA TRP A 88 -6.09 -1.43 -8.75
C TRP A 88 -4.94 -0.45 -8.86
N PHE A 89 -4.00 -0.52 -7.93
CA PHE A 89 -2.77 0.25 -8.02
C PHE A 89 -1.76 -0.42 -8.95
N ASN A 90 -1.11 0.38 -9.77
CA ASN A 90 0.07 -0.03 -10.53
C ASN A 90 1.32 0.07 -9.66
N GLY A 91 1.85 -1.08 -9.29
CA GLY A 91 2.95 -1.20 -8.34
C GLY A 91 2.49 -1.14 -6.87
N PHE A 92 3.40 -1.41 -5.96
CA PHE A 92 3.16 -1.32 -4.52
C PHE A 92 2.83 0.13 -4.09
N PRO A 93 1.71 0.39 -3.41
CA PRO A 93 1.23 1.75 -3.13
C PRO A 93 1.96 2.46 -1.98
N ALA A 94 3.27 2.27 -1.83
CA ALA A 94 4.12 2.91 -0.83
C ALA A 94 3.61 2.81 0.63
N GLY A 95 2.88 1.76 0.98
CA GLY A 95 2.29 1.53 2.31
C GLY A 95 3.30 1.09 3.37
N TRP A 96 4.46 1.75 3.46
CA TRP A 96 5.52 1.38 4.41
C TRP A 96 5.11 1.60 5.86
N ASN A 97 4.21 2.54 6.12
CA ASN A 97 3.61 2.79 7.43
C ASN A 97 2.82 1.58 8.00
N ILE A 98 2.50 0.59 7.17
CA ILE A 98 1.87 -0.67 7.57
C ILE A 98 2.90 -1.81 7.59
N VAL A 99 3.78 -1.86 6.59
CA VAL A 99 4.81 -2.92 6.44
C VAL A 99 5.82 -2.88 7.57
N VAL A 100 6.35 -1.69 7.89
CA VAL A 100 7.41 -1.52 8.89
C VAL A 100 6.98 -1.92 10.31
N PRO A 101 5.83 -1.46 10.84
CA PRO A 101 5.33 -1.94 12.12
C PRO A 101 5.11 -3.45 12.17
N THR A 102 4.73 -4.05 11.05
CA THR A 102 4.56 -5.51 10.96
C THR A 102 5.90 -6.23 11.14
N PHE A 103 6.96 -5.77 10.49
CA PHE A 103 8.31 -6.34 10.68
C PHE A 103 8.77 -6.23 12.12
N ILE A 104 8.56 -5.07 12.76
CA ILE A 104 8.95 -4.82 14.15
C ILE A 104 8.20 -5.77 15.10
N ILE A 105 6.89 -5.89 14.95
CA ILE A 105 6.04 -6.72 15.84
C ILE A 105 6.36 -8.21 15.66
N LEU A 106 6.56 -8.65 14.42
CA LEU A 106 6.87 -10.05 14.12
C LEU A 106 8.33 -10.42 14.40
N GLY A 107 9.21 -9.46 14.71
CA GLY A 107 10.64 -9.69 14.87
C GLY A 107 11.26 -10.29 13.60
N THR A 108 10.87 -9.77 12.43
CA THR A 108 11.31 -10.30 11.14
C THR A 108 12.82 -10.21 11.01
N ASP A 109 13.45 -11.30 10.55
CA ASP A 109 14.88 -11.31 10.29
C ASP A 109 15.30 -10.20 9.34
N GLN A 110 16.45 -9.54 9.63
CA GLN A 110 16.91 -8.36 8.88
C GLN A 110 17.12 -8.65 7.39
N GLN A 111 17.63 -9.83 7.03
CA GLN A 111 17.85 -10.20 5.63
C GLN A 111 16.52 -10.39 4.90
N ILE A 112 15.56 -11.05 5.57
CA ILE A 112 14.20 -11.26 5.03
C ILE A 112 13.49 -9.91 4.87
N ALA A 113 13.55 -9.04 5.87
CA ALA A 113 12.98 -7.69 5.80
C ALA A 113 13.59 -6.90 4.62
N GLY A 114 14.93 -6.92 4.49
CA GLY A 114 15.64 -6.26 3.39
C GLY A 114 15.20 -6.78 2.03
N LEU A 115 15.10 -8.09 1.85
CA LEU A 115 14.64 -8.70 0.58
C LEU A 115 13.20 -8.29 0.24
N ILE A 116 12.29 -8.31 1.22
CA ILE A 116 10.89 -7.91 1.01
C ILE A 116 10.83 -6.42 0.64
N VAL A 117 11.57 -5.57 1.33
CA VAL A 117 11.60 -4.13 1.05
C VAL A 117 12.12 -3.84 -0.36
N VAL A 118 13.21 -4.48 -0.77
CA VAL A 118 13.73 -4.34 -2.13
C VAL A 118 12.73 -4.82 -3.17
N ALA A 119 12.08 -5.97 -2.96
CA ALA A 119 11.08 -6.50 -3.88
C ALA A 119 9.86 -5.57 -4.00
N LEU A 120 9.33 -5.06 -2.88
CA LEU A 120 8.22 -4.12 -2.87
C LEU A 120 8.62 -2.77 -3.50
N GLY A 121 9.80 -2.24 -3.16
CA GLY A 121 10.32 -1.00 -3.74
C GLY A 121 10.48 -1.09 -5.26
N LEU A 122 11.06 -2.16 -5.77
CA LEU A 122 11.16 -2.38 -7.22
C LEU A 122 9.79 -2.58 -7.87
N SER A 123 8.84 -3.20 -7.19
CA SER A 123 7.48 -3.38 -7.70
C SER A 123 6.73 -2.06 -7.92
N GLN A 124 7.10 -0.99 -7.20
CA GLN A 124 6.55 0.37 -7.40
C GLN A 124 6.79 0.91 -8.81
N LEU A 125 7.86 0.46 -9.46
CA LEU A 125 8.24 0.87 -10.82
C LEU A 125 7.60 -0.01 -11.89
N THR A 126 6.76 -0.96 -11.52
CA THR A 126 6.12 -1.92 -12.43
C THR A 126 4.62 -1.70 -12.53
N ASN A 127 3.96 -2.49 -13.38
CA ASN A 127 2.51 -2.55 -13.49
C ASN A 127 1.92 -3.80 -12.78
N ILE A 128 2.61 -4.30 -11.76
CA ILE A 128 2.05 -5.35 -10.90
C ILE A 128 0.82 -4.78 -10.18
N ALA A 129 -0.32 -5.46 -10.31
CA ALA A 129 -1.59 -4.94 -9.82
C ALA A 129 -1.75 -5.20 -8.31
N PHE A 130 -1.69 -4.15 -7.51
CA PHE A 130 -2.00 -4.19 -6.07
C PHE A 130 -3.44 -3.76 -5.80
N PRO A 131 -4.19 -4.44 -4.92
CA PRO A 131 -5.58 -4.10 -4.69
C PRO A 131 -5.73 -2.75 -3.95
N HIS A 132 -6.57 -1.87 -4.48
CA HIS A 132 -7.04 -0.72 -3.71
C HIS A 132 -8.04 -1.22 -2.66
N ILE A 133 -7.60 -1.30 -1.41
CA ILE A 133 -8.30 -1.97 -0.30
C ILE A 133 -9.78 -1.55 -0.19
N VAL A 134 -10.09 -0.27 -0.39
CA VAL A 134 -11.45 0.29 -0.22
C VAL A 134 -12.29 0.20 -1.50
N ARG A 135 -11.68 0.25 -2.69
CA ARG A 135 -12.40 0.42 -3.96
C ARG A 135 -12.46 -0.85 -4.81
N VAL A 136 -11.57 -1.81 -4.57
CA VAL A 136 -11.49 -3.05 -5.38
C VAL A 136 -12.81 -3.82 -5.30
N ARG A 137 -13.34 -4.20 -6.46
CA ARG A 137 -14.63 -4.92 -6.57
C ARG A 137 -14.43 -6.45 -6.51
N ALA A 138 -13.28 -6.94 -6.95
CA ALA A 138 -12.97 -8.36 -6.95
C ALA A 138 -12.83 -8.87 -5.51
N MET A 139 -13.54 -9.97 -5.19
CA MET A 139 -13.54 -10.61 -3.87
C MET A 139 -13.76 -9.63 -2.68
N ARG A 140 -14.53 -8.57 -2.90
CA ARG A 140 -14.68 -7.40 -2.01
C ARG A 140 -14.90 -7.79 -0.54
N LYS A 141 -15.80 -8.73 -0.26
CA LYS A 141 -16.10 -9.15 1.12
C LYS A 141 -14.88 -9.78 1.81
N VAL A 142 -14.16 -10.65 1.09
CA VAL A 142 -12.98 -11.34 1.63
C VAL A 142 -11.84 -10.35 1.85
N THR A 143 -11.59 -9.46 0.87
CA THR A 143 -10.56 -8.41 0.97
C THR A 143 -10.82 -7.48 2.15
N TYR A 144 -12.05 -7.00 2.32
CA TYR A 144 -12.40 -6.15 3.47
C TYR A 144 -12.23 -6.87 4.81
N THR A 145 -12.69 -8.12 4.90
CA THR A 145 -12.56 -8.88 6.16
C THR A 145 -11.09 -9.14 6.49
N ALA A 146 -10.30 -9.57 5.51
CA ALA A 146 -8.87 -9.82 5.70
C ALA A 146 -8.11 -8.55 6.10
N THR A 147 -8.39 -7.43 5.43
CA THR A 147 -7.77 -6.14 5.74
C THR A 147 -8.21 -5.60 7.10
N ALA A 148 -9.51 -5.66 7.41
CA ALA A 148 -10.00 -5.22 8.72
C ALA A 148 -9.37 -6.02 9.86
N LEU A 149 -9.31 -7.35 9.71
CA LEU A 149 -8.66 -8.23 10.69
C LEU A 149 -7.18 -7.88 10.85
N TYR A 150 -6.48 -7.66 9.74
CA TYR A 150 -5.06 -7.27 9.76
C TYR A 150 -4.84 -5.93 10.45
N LEU A 151 -5.61 -4.88 10.12
CA LEU A 151 -5.49 -3.56 10.73
C LEU A 151 -5.84 -3.56 12.22
N VAL A 152 -6.87 -4.31 12.62
CA VAL A 152 -7.23 -4.49 14.04
C VAL A 152 -6.10 -5.22 14.77
N ALA A 153 -5.57 -6.29 14.20
CA ALA A 153 -4.45 -7.03 14.78
C ALA A 153 -3.20 -6.15 14.91
N LEU A 154 -2.87 -5.38 13.87
CA LEU A 154 -1.74 -4.44 13.86
C LEU A 154 -1.90 -3.37 14.95
N THR A 155 -3.11 -2.83 15.11
CA THR A 155 -3.42 -1.82 16.14
C THR A 155 -3.26 -2.40 17.55
N ILE A 156 -3.86 -3.56 17.82
CA ILE A 156 -3.76 -4.22 19.13
C ILE A 156 -2.31 -4.60 19.43
N ALA A 157 -1.62 -5.23 18.46
CA ALA A 157 -0.24 -5.63 18.65
C ALA A 157 0.70 -4.43 18.88
N SER A 158 0.48 -3.31 18.16
CA SER A 158 1.24 -2.07 18.39
C SER A 158 0.96 -1.43 19.75
N ALA A 159 -0.27 -1.53 20.26
CA ALA A 159 -0.66 -0.98 21.56
C ALA A 159 -0.14 -1.81 22.74
N THR A 160 0.03 -3.11 22.54
CA THR A 160 0.45 -4.08 23.57
C THR A 160 1.89 -4.54 23.43
N TYR A 161 2.64 -3.99 22.47
CA TYR A 161 4.05 -4.33 22.27
C TYR A 161 4.88 -4.08 23.56
N PRO A 162 5.79 -4.99 23.96
CA PRO A 162 6.23 -6.21 23.27
C PRO A 162 5.41 -7.48 23.58
N THR A 163 4.38 -7.41 24.40
CA THR A 163 3.59 -8.56 24.92
C THR A 163 2.31 -8.81 24.12
N SER A 164 2.39 -8.66 22.79
CA SER A 164 1.21 -8.78 21.92
C SER A 164 0.60 -10.20 21.93
N PRO A 165 -0.74 -10.32 21.88
CA PRO A 165 -1.42 -11.62 21.88
C PRO A 165 -1.06 -12.48 20.66
N SER A 166 -0.91 -13.79 20.84
CA SER A 166 -0.46 -14.71 19.76
C SER A 166 -1.36 -14.70 18.52
N TRP A 167 -2.68 -14.49 18.67
CA TRP A 167 -3.59 -14.42 17.54
C TRP A 167 -3.31 -13.22 16.61
N THR A 168 -2.76 -12.12 17.14
CA THR A 168 -2.39 -10.95 16.33
C THR A 168 -1.24 -11.29 15.40
N HIS A 169 -0.25 -12.06 15.85
CA HIS A 169 0.84 -12.54 14.99
C HIS A 169 0.30 -13.38 13.83
N PHE A 170 -0.64 -14.30 14.11
CA PHE A 170 -1.26 -15.09 13.05
C PHE A 170 -1.97 -14.21 12.01
N ALA A 171 -2.75 -13.22 12.46
CA ALA A 171 -3.43 -12.30 11.57
C ALA A 171 -2.46 -11.43 10.76
N LEU A 172 -1.32 -11.03 11.36
CA LEU A 172 -0.27 -10.26 10.70
C LEU A 172 0.48 -11.07 9.62
N TYR A 173 0.54 -12.39 9.71
CA TYR A 173 1.02 -13.25 8.62
C TYR A 173 -0.05 -13.47 7.55
N LEU A 174 -1.30 -13.69 7.96
CA LEU A 174 -2.39 -14.00 7.04
C LEU A 174 -2.69 -12.85 6.07
N GLY A 175 -2.69 -11.60 6.55
CA GLY A 175 -2.97 -10.42 5.74
C GLY A 175 -2.04 -10.27 4.54
N PRO A 176 -0.71 -10.14 4.73
CA PRO A 176 0.26 -10.05 3.63
C PRO A 176 0.24 -11.27 2.70
N THR A 177 0.04 -12.48 3.24
CA THR A 177 -0.06 -13.70 2.42
C THR A 177 -1.28 -13.66 1.51
N TYR A 178 -2.44 -13.24 2.03
CA TYR A 178 -3.63 -13.02 1.21
C TYR A 178 -3.41 -11.96 0.14
N LEU A 179 -2.80 -10.82 0.50
CA LEU A 179 -2.49 -9.75 -0.46
C LEU A 179 -1.54 -10.23 -1.55
N ALA A 180 -0.49 -10.97 -1.20
CA ALA A 180 0.42 -11.56 -2.17
C ALA A 180 -0.32 -12.51 -3.13
N ALA A 181 -1.18 -13.37 -2.60
CA ALA A 181 -1.97 -14.31 -3.42
C ALA A 181 -2.89 -13.59 -4.41
N ILE A 182 -3.60 -12.53 -3.98
CA ILE A 182 -4.52 -11.78 -4.87
C ILE A 182 -3.75 -10.93 -5.90
N VAL A 183 -2.58 -10.39 -5.55
CA VAL A 183 -1.66 -9.69 -6.47
C VAL A 183 -1.19 -10.63 -7.56
N VAL A 184 -0.69 -11.82 -7.20
CA VAL A 184 -0.27 -12.85 -8.15
C VAL A 184 -1.44 -13.26 -9.05
N TRP A 185 -2.60 -13.58 -8.45
CA TRP A 185 -3.78 -13.97 -9.21
C TRP A 185 -4.20 -12.89 -10.22
N ARG A 186 -4.25 -11.62 -9.81
CA ARG A 186 -4.68 -10.52 -10.68
C ARG A 186 -3.67 -10.24 -11.78
N THR A 187 -2.39 -10.19 -11.44
CA THR A 187 -1.34 -9.81 -12.39
C THR A 187 -1.14 -10.87 -13.48
N TRP A 188 -1.16 -12.15 -13.13
CA TRP A 188 -0.81 -13.21 -14.09
C TRP A 188 -1.99 -14.02 -14.65
N PHE A 189 -3.09 -14.15 -13.90
CA PHE A 189 -4.20 -15.02 -14.29
C PHE A 189 -5.46 -14.27 -14.75
N SER A 190 -5.68 -13.05 -14.33
CA SER A 190 -6.90 -12.29 -14.63
C SER A 190 -6.80 -11.46 -15.90
N GLN A 191 -5.62 -11.01 -16.31
CA GLN A 191 -5.44 -10.20 -17.54
C GLN A 191 -5.86 -10.91 -18.82
N HIS A 192 -5.70 -12.23 -18.90
CA HIS A 192 -6.10 -12.99 -20.08
C HIS A 192 -7.60 -12.97 -20.40
N ARG A 193 -8.46 -12.68 -19.41
CA ARG A 193 -9.93 -12.62 -19.65
C ARG A 193 -10.40 -11.28 -20.21
N ILE A 194 -9.71 -10.18 -19.89
CA ILE A 194 -10.09 -8.84 -20.34
C ILE A 194 -9.68 -8.61 -21.79
N PHE A 195 -8.51 -9.07 -22.20
CA PHE A 195 -8.06 -8.99 -23.60
C PHE A 195 -8.89 -9.87 -24.54
N GLY A 196 -9.38 -11.03 -24.09
CA GLY A 196 -10.23 -11.91 -24.90
C GLY A 196 -11.60 -11.31 -25.20
N GLN A 197 -12.17 -10.50 -24.30
CA GLN A 197 -13.48 -9.86 -24.54
C GLN A 197 -13.40 -8.62 -25.43
N SER A 198 -12.32 -7.84 -25.35
CA SER A 198 -12.14 -6.66 -26.22
C SER A 198 -11.87 -7.02 -27.69
N VAL A 199 -11.21 -8.14 -27.96
CA VAL A 199 -10.99 -8.61 -29.34
C VAL A 199 -12.29 -9.15 -29.96
N ILE A 200 -13.17 -9.76 -29.16
CA ILE A 200 -14.46 -10.26 -29.65
C ILE A 200 -15.46 -9.11 -29.92
N SER A 201 -15.41 -8.01 -29.14
CA SER A 201 -16.29 -6.85 -29.37
C SER A 201 -15.88 -6.01 -30.59
N LEU A 202 -14.59 -5.88 -30.88
CA LEU A 202 -14.09 -5.16 -32.06
C LEU A 202 -14.33 -5.94 -33.37
N GLY A 203 -14.44 -7.26 -33.32
CA GLY A 203 -14.74 -8.10 -34.49
C GLY A 203 -16.23 -8.23 -34.82
N ALA A 204 -17.14 -7.79 -33.93
CA ALA A 204 -18.58 -7.87 -34.14
C ALA A 204 -19.17 -6.59 -34.79
N ASP A 205 -18.51 -5.45 -34.63
CA ASP A 205 -18.97 -4.16 -35.18
C ASP A 205 -18.55 -3.94 -36.65
N ASP A 206 -17.57 -4.70 -37.18
CA ASP A 206 -17.09 -4.58 -38.54
C ASP A 206 -17.83 -5.51 -39.57
N ILE A 207 -18.85 -6.25 -39.11
CA ILE A 207 -19.61 -7.18 -40.02
C ILE A 207 -20.99 -6.63 -40.44
N ASN A 208 -21.37 -5.43 -39.93
CA ASN A 208 -22.67 -4.80 -40.26
C ASN A 208 -22.50 -3.40 -40.93
N CYS A 209 -21.71 -3.36 -42.01
CA CYS A 209 -21.75 -2.27 -43.00
C CYS A 209 -21.95 -2.83 -44.41
#